data_17294314c0e5f4ec4c77f075aa7ce55f
#
_entry.id   17294314c0e5f4ec4c77f075aa7ce55f
#
_cell.length_a   1.000
_cell.length_b   1.000
_cell.length_c   1.000
_cell.angle_alpha   90.00
_cell.angle_beta   90.00
_cell.angle_gamma   90.00
#
_symmetry.space_group_name_H-M   'P 1'
#
loop_
_entity.id
_entity.type
_entity.pdbx_description
1 polymer ?
#
loop_
_entity_poly.entity_id
_entity_poly.type
_entity_poly.pdbx_seq_one_letter_code
_entity_poly.pdbx_strand_id
1 'polypeptide(L)'
;MKKLFKGLLCVAVICSRMTGCGSKNYKHTLKVFNWGVYADMDVIKAFQDEYDCKVVYETFDSNESMYTKLLGGNQYDVLVPSDYMIERMIKENLLQKIDWSKITSKKSLDTKVLNQQFDPNNEYWVPYFCGNVGIVYDKTQVTKEDLKAGWEILRNTKYKGNLYMYDSERDSMMVALKALGYSMNTTNENEIQAAFNWLVEQRKTMDPTYATDDSIDNMKNGEKALCVMYSGDAADVMKENPDMGFYMPEEGTNYWFDGFVISKDCKNTDMANKFINYMISDKNAFLNTQEVGYLTTNTVAAAKARKKEFKNNNAYNMRVGPKDECFNYQDTKTKEMFSNYWTKVKAK
;
A
#
# COMPACT_ATOMS: atom_id res chain seq x y z
N MET A 1 -32.36 78.96 -9.07
CA MET A 1 -33.19 78.55 -10.22
C MET A 1 -32.94 77.06 -10.51
N LYS A 2 -33.98 76.27 -10.37
CA LYS A 2 -33.99 74.81 -10.46
C LYS A 2 -33.91 74.38 -11.90
N LYS A 3 -33.05 73.39 -12.23
CA LYS A 3 -33.23 72.60 -13.43
C LYS A 3 -33.17 71.10 -13.02
N LEU A 4 -34.33 70.48 -13.14
CA LEU A 4 -34.52 69.04 -13.09
C LEU A 4 -33.84 68.36 -14.29
N PHE A 5 -33.06 67.31 -14.04
CA PHE A 5 -32.70 66.39 -15.07
C PHE A 5 -33.32 65.00 -14.74
N LYS A 6 -34.24 64.59 -15.60
CA LYS A 6 -34.83 63.26 -15.58
C LYS A 6 -33.79 62.29 -16.18
N GLY A 7 -33.24 61.41 -15.37
CA GLY A 7 -32.44 60.29 -15.84
C GLY A 7 -33.29 59.02 -16.02
N LEU A 8 -33.32 58.52 -17.23
CA LEU A 8 -34.01 57.31 -17.65
C LEU A 8 -33.24 56.08 -17.13
N LEU A 9 -33.87 55.29 -16.27
CA LEU A 9 -33.29 54.06 -15.71
C LEU A 9 -33.53 52.92 -16.70
N CYS A 10 -32.53 52.60 -17.54
CA CYS A 10 -32.51 51.36 -18.32
C CYS A 10 -32.13 50.17 -17.41
N VAL A 11 -33.11 49.39 -17.02
CA VAL A 11 -32.89 48.08 -16.35
C VAL A 11 -32.45 47.10 -17.41
N ALA A 12 -31.14 46.88 -17.53
CA ALA A 12 -30.60 45.75 -18.29
C ALA A 12 -30.77 44.47 -17.47
N VAL A 13 -31.75 43.65 -17.85
CA VAL A 13 -31.89 42.28 -17.32
C VAL A 13 -30.75 41.43 -17.89
N ILE A 14 -29.68 41.29 -17.13
CA ILE A 14 -28.62 40.31 -17.41
C ILE A 14 -29.17 38.98 -17.02
N CYS A 15 -29.69 38.19 -18.02
CA CYS A 15 -29.90 36.76 -17.88
C CYS A 15 -28.51 36.08 -17.73
N SER A 16 -28.03 36.00 -16.50
CA SER A 16 -26.93 35.08 -16.17
C SER A 16 -27.43 33.67 -16.41
N ARG A 17 -26.99 33.08 -17.52
CA ARG A 17 -27.08 31.64 -17.72
C ARG A 17 -26.23 31.03 -16.60
N MET A 18 -26.86 30.60 -15.51
CA MET A 18 -26.30 29.63 -14.61
C MET A 18 -26.14 28.35 -15.44
N THR A 19 -24.95 28.10 -15.96
CA THR A 19 -24.52 26.76 -16.34
C THR A 19 -24.51 25.96 -15.06
N GLY A 20 -25.64 25.35 -14.73
CA GLY A 20 -25.72 24.36 -13.69
C GLY A 20 -24.70 23.27 -14.04
N CYS A 21 -23.75 23.00 -13.14
CA CYS A 21 -23.01 21.76 -13.13
C CYS A 21 -24.06 20.64 -12.95
N GLY A 22 -24.63 20.15 -14.04
CA GLY A 22 -25.50 18.98 -14.03
C GLY A 22 -24.69 17.80 -13.56
N SER A 23 -24.99 17.28 -12.37
CA SER A 23 -24.44 16.01 -11.93
C SER A 23 -24.80 14.96 -13.00
N LYS A 24 -23.79 14.37 -13.62
CA LYS A 24 -24.00 13.28 -14.60
C LYS A 24 -24.78 12.17 -13.91
N ASN A 25 -25.93 11.82 -14.42
CA ASN A 25 -26.70 10.68 -13.93
C ASN A 25 -26.11 9.40 -14.53
N TYR A 26 -25.43 8.63 -13.70
CA TYR A 26 -24.87 7.34 -14.08
C TYR A 26 -25.92 6.23 -13.94
N LYS A 27 -25.92 5.25 -14.85
CA LYS A 27 -26.81 4.07 -14.80
C LYS A 27 -26.47 3.11 -13.67
N HIS A 28 -25.18 3.07 -13.29
CA HIS A 28 -24.65 2.17 -12.26
C HIS A 28 -23.94 2.95 -11.17
N THR A 29 -23.80 2.34 -10.00
CA THR A 29 -22.95 2.82 -8.91
C THR A 29 -22.13 1.65 -8.40
N LEU A 30 -20.83 1.88 -8.17
CA LEU A 30 -19.90 0.94 -7.59
C LEU A 30 -19.22 1.61 -6.41
N LYS A 31 -19.22 0.96 -5.24
CA LYS A 31 -18.51 1.44 -4.04
C LYS A 31 -17.18 0.73 -3.93
N VAL A 32 -16.11 1.49 -4.02
CA VAL A 32 -14.73 1.01 -3.94
C VAL A 32 -14.10 1.49 -2.65
N PHE A 33 -13.46 0.60 -1.90
CA PHE A 33 -12.76 0.92 -0.67
C PHE A 33 -11.29 0.51 -0.81
N ASN A 34 -10.40 1.49 -0.83
CA ASN A 34 -8.99 1.32 -1.15
C ASN A 34 -8.11 2.07 -0.14
N TRP A 35 -6.82 1.90 -0.22
CA TRP A 35 -5.83 2.69 0.48
C TRP A 35 -5.86 4.17 0.04
N GLY A 36 -5.24 5.06 0.80
CA GLY A 36 -5.25 6.51 0.58
C GLY A 36 -4.84 6.90 -0.85
N VAL A 37 -3.56 6.94 -1.15
CA VAL A 37 -3.02 7.22 -2.50
C VAL A 37 -2.66 5.90 -3.17
N TYR A 38 -3.64 5.24 -3.79
CA TYR A 38 -3.46 3.88 -4.29
C TYR A 38 -4.07 3.63 -5.68
N ALA A 39 -4.44 4.69 -6.37
CA ALA A 39 -4.89 4.68 -7.75
C ALA A 39 -4.74 6.07 -8.38
N ASP A 40 -4.51 6.12 -9.67
CA ASP A 40 -4.65 7.33 -10.46
C ASP A 40 -6.14 7.68 -10.60
N MET A 41 -6.54 8.84 -10.08
CA MET A 41 -7.95 9.27 -10.06
C MET A 41 -8.48 9.60 -11.46
N ASP A 42 -7.61 9.89 -12.43
CA ASP A 42 -8.02 10.04 -13.83
C ASP A 42 -8.38 8.68 -14.46
N VAL A 43 -7.75 7.58 -14.02
CA VAL A 43 -8.14 6.22 -14.40
C VAL A 43 -9.54 5.90 -13.85
N ILE A 44 -9.83 6.28 -12.58
CA ILE A 44 -11.17 6.10 -11.98
C ILE A 44 -12.21 6.90 -12.75
N LYS A 45 -11.91 8.17 -13.07
CA LYS A 45 -12.80 9.04 -13.84
C LYS A 45 -13.07 8.50 -15.24
N ALA A 46 -12.05 8.01 -15.93
CA ALA A 46 -12.19 7.40 -17.25
C ALA A 46 -13.07 6.15 -17.21
N PHE A 47 -12.94 5.31 -16.17
CA PHE A 47 -13.84 4.18 -15.96
C PHE A 47 -15.30 4.63 -15.81
N GLN A 48 -15.58 5.66 -15.03
CA GLN A 48 -16.92 6.19 -14.84
C GLN A 48 -17.55 6.61 -16.17
N ASP A 49 -16.75 7.25 -17.03
CA ASP A 49 -17.23 7.75 -18.32
C ASP A 49 -17.44 6.60 -19.32
N GLU A 50 -16.57 5.61 -19.34
CA GLU A 50 -16.62 4.48 -20.29
C GLU A 50 -17.78 3.52 -19.97
N TYR A 51 -18.02 3.26 -18.67
CA TYR A 51 -18.99 2.25 -18.24
C TYR A 51 -20.31 2.84 -17.73
N ASP A 52 -20.49 4.15 -17.82
CA ASP A 52 -21.68 4.86 -17.29
C ASP A 52 -21.95 4.45 -15.82
N CYS A 53 -20.88 4.42 -15.02
CA CYS A 53 -20.87 3.93 -13.64
C CYS A 53 -20.24 4.94 -12.68
N LYS A 54 -21.02 5.45 -11.73
CA LYS A 54 -20.49 6.27 -10.63
C LYS A 54 -19.63 5.40 -9.72
N VAL A 55 -18.36 5.75 -9.52
CA VAL A 55 -17.51 5.15 -8.51
C VAL A 55 -17.54 6.01 -7.25
N VAL A 56 -18.08 5.46 -6.16
CA VAL A 56 -17.96 6.04 -4.81
C VAL A 56 -16.69 5.47 -4.23
N TYR A 57 -15.63 6.28 -4.28
CA TYR A 57 -14.29 5.88 -3.85
C TYR A 57 -14.05 6.37 -2.43
N GLU A 58 -13.91 5.43 -1.49
CA GLU A 58 -13.56 5.70 -0.11
C GLU A 58 -12.16 5.13 0.19
N THR A 59 -11.49 5.69 1.20
CA THR A 59 -10.14 5.27 1.58
C THR A 59 -10.05 4.81 3.02
N PHE A 60 -9.07 3.94 3.28
CA PHE A 60 -8.68 3.48 4.61
C PHE A 60 -7.15 3.56 4.77
N ASP A 61 -6.72 3.57 6.00
CA ASP A 61 -5.33 3.68 6.47
C ASP A 61 -4.78 2.38 7.07
N SER A 62 -5.67 1.40 7.33
CA SER A 62 -5.23 0.06 7.77
C SER A 62 -6.25 -1.01 7.38
N ASN A 63 -5.79 -2.24 7.17
CA ASN A 63 -6.66 -3.39 6.94
C ASN A 63 -7.64 -3.59 8.10
N GLU A 64 -7.23 -3.30 9.32
CA GLU A 64 -8.05 -3.42 10.52
C GLU A 64 -9.19 -2.40 10.55
N SER A 65 -8.94 -1.15 10.15
CA SER A 65 -9.97 -0.11 10.03
C SER A 65 -10.95 -0.44 8.90
N MET A 66 -10.45 -0.89 7.74
CA MET A 66 -11.26 -1.38 6.63
C MET A 66 -12.19 -2.51 7.06
N TYR A 67 -11.62 -3.54 7.70
CA TYR A 67 -12.35 -4.70 8.18
C TYR A 67 -13.42 -4.32 9.22
N THR A 68 -13.10 -3.44 10.16
CA THR A 68 -14.04 -2.95 11.17
C THR A 68 -15.23 -2.23 10.54
N LYS A 69 -14.99 -1.37 9.56
CA LYS A 69 -16.04 -0.69 8.81
C LYS A 69 -16.94 -1.66 8.04
N LEU A 70 -16.34 -2.68 7.41
CA LEU A 70 -17.09 -3.72 6.70
C LEU A 70 -18.03 -4.47 7.65
N LEU A 71 -17.53 -4.93 8.80
CA LEU A 71 -18.34 -5.62 9.80
C LEU A 71 -19.37 -4.70 10.48
N GLY A 72 -19.12 -3.40 10.53
CA GLY A 72 -20.05 -2.38 11.02
C GLY A 72 -21.27 -2.15 10.12
N GLY A 73 -21.41 -2.91 9.03
CA GLY A 73 -22.56 -2.86 8.13
C GLY A 73 -22.41 -1.87 6.96
N ASN A 74 -21.24 -1.26 6.79
CA ASN A 74 -20.97 -0.47 5.59
C ASN A 74 -20.88 -1.40 4.38
N GLN A 75 -21.58 -1.05 3.31
CA GLN A 75 -21.60 -1.84 2.10
C GLN A 75 -20.57 -1.32 1.09
N TYR A 76 -19.67 -2.21 0.68
CA TYR A 76 -18.71 -1.99 -0.39
C TYR A 76 -18.86 -3.09 -1.44
N ASP A 77 -18.55 -2.77 -2.70
CA ASP A 77 -18.57 -3.73 -3.80
C ASP A 77 -17.17 -4.32 -4.02
N VAL A 78 -16.16 -3.46 -4.09
CA VAL A 78 -14.76 -3.83 -4.32
C VAL A 78 -13.90 -3.27 -3.20
N LEU A 79 -13.02 -4.10 -2.63
CA LEU A 79 -12.02 -3.70 -1.63
C LEU A 79 -10.63 -4.10 -2.11
N VAL A 80 -9.59 -3.46 -1.53
CA VAL A 80 -8.18 -3.73 -1.89
C VAL A 80 -7.37 -4.04 -0.62
N PRO A 81 -7.66 -5.15 0.07
CA PRO A 81 -6.90 -5.59 1.24
C PRO A 81 -5.54 -6.19 0.89
N SER A 82 -4.69 -6.31 1.91
CA SER A 82 -3.45 -7.09 1.84
C SER A 82 -3.70 -8.57 2.09
N ASP A 83 -2.74 -9.39 1.70
CA ASP A 83 -2.69 -10.86 1.75
C ASP A 83 -3.29 -11.49 3.01
N TYR A 84 -2.79 -11.16 4.21
CA TYR A 84 -3.28 -11.73 5.48
C TYR A 84 -4.73 -11.35 5.78
N MET A 85 -5.18 -10.19 5.30
CA MET A 85 -6.56 -9.78 5.46
C MET A 85 -7.46 -10.48 4.44
N ILE A 86 -6.97 -10.70 3.22
CA ILE A 86 -7.65 -11.55 2.22
C ILE A 86 -7.85 -12.95 2.81
N GLU A 87 -6.80 -13.54 3.40
CA GLU A 87 -6.88 -14.83 4.07
C GLU A 87 -7.99 -14.87 5.12
N ARG A 88 -8.04 -13.86 5.98
CA ARG A 88 -9.08 -13.70 6.99
C ARG A 88 -10.47 -13.63 6.37
N MET A 89 -10.64 -12.75 5.38
CA MET A 89 -11.95 -12.53 4.75
C MET A 89 -12.46 -13.77 4.01
N ILE A 90 -11.56 -14.59 3.43
CA ILE A 90 -11.91 -15.89 2.84
C ILE A 90 -12.41 -16.85 3.93
N LYS A 91 -11.64 -17.02 5.02
CA LYS A 91 -11.98 -17.90 6.15
C LYS A 91 -13.32 -17.54 6.80
N GLU A 92 -13.64 -16.26 6.86
CA GLU A 92 -14.89 -15.74 7.43
C GLU A 92 -16.03 -15.64 6.40
N ASN A 93 -15.81 -16.10 5.15
CA ASN A 93 -16.81 -16.11 4.08
C ASN A 93 -17.43 -14.72 3.81
N LEU A 94 -16.56 -13.70 3.73
CA LEU A 94 -16.91 -12.31 3.47
C LEU A 94 -16.74 -11.89 2.00
N LEU A 95 -16.28 -12.80 1.13
CA LEU A 95 -15.97 -12.53 -0.26
C LEU A 95 -16.82 -13.34 -1.21
N GLN A 96 -17.02 -12.82 -2.42
CA GLN A 96 -17.51 -13.55 -3.58
C GLN A 96 -16.34 -14.01 -4.45
N LYS A 97 -16.53 -15.10 -5.19
CA LYS A 97 -15.54 -15.56 -6.16
C LYS A 97 -15.41 -14.60 -7.33
N ILE A 98 -14.20 -14.44 -7.82
CA ILE A 98 -13.87 -13.69 -9.03
C ILE A 98 -14.35 -14.46 -10.26
N ASP A 99 -15.03 -13.79 -11.18
CA ASP A 99 -15.33 -14.35 -12.49
C ASP A 99 -14.16 -14.13 -13.45
N TRP A 100 -13.23 -15.05 -13.45
CA TRP A 100 -12.02 -15.00 -14.28
C TRP A 100 -12.30 -14.99 -15.79
N SER A 101 -13.51 -15.34 -16.24
CA SER A 101 -13.91 -15.22 -17.64
C SER A 101 -14.03 -13.75 -18.08
N LYS A 102 -14.31 -12.85 -17.11
CA LYS A 102 -14.44 -11.40 -17.30
C LYS A 102 -13.11 -10.65 -17.11
N ILE A 103 -12.10 -11.28 -16.54
CA ILE A 103 -10.78 -10.69 -16.31
C ILE A 103 -9.88 -10.99 -17.52
N THR A 104 -10.10 -10.30 -18.64
CA THR A 104 -9.34 -10.52 -19.88
C THR A 104 -7.88 -10.07 -19.77
N SER A 105 -7.58 -9.12 -18.87
CA SER A 105 -6.24 -8.62 -18.57
C SER A 105 -5.37 -9.61 -17.77
N LYS A 106 -5.94 -10.75 -17.31
CA LYS A 106 -5.21 -11.80 -16.58
C LYS A 106 -3.97 -12.33 -17.30
N LYS A 107 -3.97 -12.28 -18.64
CA LYS A 107 -2.85 -12.71 -19.48
C LYS A 107 -1.56 -11.90 -19.25
N SER A 108 -1.68 -10.70 -18.73
CA SER A 108 -0.56 -9.81 -18.43
C SER A 108 -0.13 -9.86 -16.96
N LEU A 109 -0.84 -10.61 -16.11
CA LEU A 109 -0.43 -10.78 -14.71
C LEU A 109 0.83 -11.67 -14.63
N ASP A 110 1.72 -11.33 -13.70
CA ASP A 110 2.85 -12.19 -13.39
C ASP A 110 2.36 -13.50 -12.76
N THR A 111 2.68 -14.61 -13.39
CA THR A 111 2.26 -15.93 -12.90
C THR A 111 2.85 -16.28 -11.52
N LYS A 112 3.95 -15.63 -11.13
CA LYS A 112 4.60 -15.84 -9.82
C LYS A 112 3.80 -15.25 -8.67
N VAL A 113 2.90 -14.29 -8.93
CA VAL A 113 2.04 -13.71 -7.88
C VAL A 113 0.71 -14.44 -7.74
N LEU A 114 0.40 -15.36 -8.64
CA LEU A 114 -0.81 -16.18 -8.56
C LEU A 114 -0.62 -17.38 -7.63
N ASN A 115 -1.72 -18.02 -7.24
CA ASN A 115 -1.76 -19.25 -6.42
C ASN A 115 -1.01 -19.11 -5.09
N GLN A 116 -1.14 -17.96 -4.44
CA GLN A 116 -0.54 -17.72 -3.13
C GLN A 116 -1.21 -18.58 -2.04
N GLN A 117 -0.48 -18.84 -0.96
CA GLN A 117 -0.95 -19.72 0.12
C GLN A 117 -2.31 -19.32 0.71
N PHE A 118 -2.62 -18.04 0.74
CA PHE A 118 -3.89 -17.51 1.25
C PHE A 118 -5.09 -17.73 0.29
N ASP A 119 -4.85 -17.91 -1.02
CA ASP A 119 -5.85 -18.28 -2.03
C ASP A 119 -5.22 -19.14 -3.13
N PRO A 120 -4.97 -20.43 -2.88
CA PRO A 120 -4.17 -21.29 -3.76
C PRO A 120 -4.76 -21.49 -5.16
N ASN A 121 -6.04 -21.22 -5.34
CA ASN A 121 -6.73 -21.38 -6.62
C ASN A 121 -7.07 -20.03 -7.27
N ASN A 122 -6.68 -18.89 -6.68
CA ASN A 122 -7.07 -17.54 -7.07
C ASN A 122 -8.59 -17.40 -7.25
N GLU A 123 -9.37 -17.93 -6.31
CA GLU A 123 -10.82 -17.89 -6.43
C GLU A 123 -11.41 -16.54 -5.99
N TYR A 124 -10.74 -15.79 -5.10
CA TYR A 124 -11.32 -14.66 -4.38
C TYR A 124 -10.63 -13.32 -4.60
N TRP A 125 -9.42 -13.31 -5.15
CA TRP A 125 -8.67 -12.08 -5.34
C TRP A 125 -8.03 -11.95 -6.72
N VAL A 126 -7.78 -10.71 -7.13
CA VAL A 126 -6.99 -10.38 -8.33
C VAL A 126 -5.81 -9.51 -7.90
N PRO A 127 -4.56 -9.96 -8.14
CA PRO A 127 -3.37 -9.20 -7.76
C PRO A 127 -3.33 -7.79 -8.35
N TYR A 128 -2.92 -6.81 -7.53
CA TYR A 128 -2.83 -5.41 -7.94
C TYR A 128 -1.40 -4.87 -7.81
N PHE A 129 -0.92 -4.71 -6.58
CA PHE A 129 0.43 -4.32 -6.27
C PHE A 129 1.14 -5.35 -5.40
N CYS A 130 2.48 -5.30 -5.40
CA CYS A 130 3.31 -6.17 -4.57
C CYS A 130 4.64 -5.49 -4.25
N GLY A 131 5.32 -6.00 -3.24
CA GLY A 131 6.61 -5.48 -2.84
C GLY A 131 7.24 -6.21 -1.66
N ASN A 132 8.28 -5.58 -1.11
CA ASN A 132 8.97 -6.02 0.09
C ASN A 132 9.08 -4.87 1.10
N VAL A 133 9.41 -5.19 2.34
CA VAL A 133 9.96 -4.24 3.30
C VAL A 133 11.50 -4.33 3.23
N GLY A 134 12.17 -3.19 3.36
CA GLY A 134 13.62 -3.15 3.37
C GLY A 134 14.15 -1.91 4.07
N ILE A 135 15.39 -1.60 3.83
CA ILE A 135 16.09 -0.45 4.42
C ILE A 135 16.43 0.54 3.30
N VAL A 136 15.82 1.72 3.34
CA VAL A 136 16.31 2.87 2.60
C VAL A 136 17.52 3.42 3.35
N TYR A 137 18.59 3.73 2.62
CA TYR A 137 19.81 4.22 3.21
C TYR A 137 20.44 5.33 2.37
N ASP A 138 21.07 6.28 3.06
CA ASP A 138 21.86 7.34 2.44
C ASP A 138 23.26 6.81 2.07
N LYS A 139 23.57 6.72 0.78
CA LYS A 139 24.86 6.22 0.24
C LYS A 139 26.06 7.09 0.63
N THR A 140 25.82 8.33 1.05
CA THR A 140 26.90 9.24 1.49
C THR A 140 27.33 8.96 2.93
N GLN A 141 26.48 8.31 3.74
CA GLN A 141 26.70 8.01 5.14
C GLN A 141 26.88 6.51 5.43
N VAL A 142 26.18 5.65 4.66
CA VAL A 142 26.12 4.20 4.87
C VAL A 142 26.94 3.48 3.80
N THR A 143 27.93 2.72 4.24
CA THR A 143 28.79 1.97 3.33
C THR A 143 28.18 0.59 2.97
N LYS A 144 28.67 0.00 1.88
CA LYS A 144 28.29 -1.38 1.53
C LYS A 144 28.72 -2.40 2.60
N GLU A 145 29.77 -2.10 3.35
CA GLU A 145 30.23 -2.94 4.46
C GLU A 145 29.25 -2.90 5.63
N ASP A 146 28.75 -1.69 5.96
CA ASP A 146 27.72 -1.54 7.01
C ASP A 146 26.47 -2.35 6.68
N LEU A 147 26.05 -2.40 5.40
CA LEU A 147 24.86 -3.15 4.96
C LEU A 147 24.97 -4.67 5.14
N LYS A 148 26.21 -5.22 5.21
CA LYS A 148 26.41 -6.66 5.46
C LYS A 148 25.94 -7.12 6.83
N ALA A 149 25.71 -6.17 7.75
CA ALA A 149 25.12 -6.46 9.05
C ALA A 149 23.62 -6.85 8.95
N GLY A 150 23.02 -6.75 7.76
CA GLY A 150 21.61 -7.06 7.58
C GLY A 150 20.71 -6.20 8.44
N TRP A 151 19.69 -6.79 9.08
CA TRP A 151 18.82 -6.04 10.01
C TRP A 151 19.54 -5.53 11.26
N GLU A 152 20.68 -6.12 11.65
CA GLU A 152 21.49 -5.64 12.80
C GLU A 152 22.10 -4.26 12.56
N ILE A 153 22.14 -3.73 11.32
CA ILE A 153 22.55 -2.34 11.07
C ILE A 153 21.68 -1.34 11.84
N LEU A 154 20.39 -1.69 12.08
CA LEU A 154 19.46 -0.86 12.86
C LEU A 154 19.78 -0.79 14.35
N ARG A 155 20.82 -1.52 14.81
CA ARG A 155 21.40 -1.48 16.17
C ARG A 155 22.85 -1.01 16.17
N ASN A 156 23.37 -0.59 15.02
CA ASN A 156 24.70 -0.04 14.93
C ASN A 156 24.72 1.39 15.47
N THR A 157 25.36 1.59 16.62
CA THR A 157 25.42 2.88 17.34
C THR A 157 26.06 4.00 16.54
N LYS A 158 26.78 3.71 15.46
CA LYS A 158 27.23 4.70 14.46
C LYS A 158 26.08 5.57 13.95
N TYR A 159 24.86 5.00 13.86
CA TYR A 159 23.65 5.65 13.34
C TYR A 159 22.67 6.06 14.44
N LYS A 160 23.12 6.18 15.69
CA LYS A 160 22.27 6.59 16.81
C LYS A 160 21.56 7.93 16.52
N GLY A 161 20.24 7.97 16.71
CA GLY A 161 19.40 9.13 16.42
C GLY A 161 19.19 9.40 14.93
N ASN A 162 19.86 8.64 14.03
CA ASN A 162 19.89 8.88 12.59
C ASN A 162 19.19 7.75 11.82
N LEU A 163 18.06 7.25 12.35
CA LEU A 163 17.24 6.24 11.72
C LEU A 163 15.76 6.44 11.96
N TYR A 164 14.95 6.08 10.96
CA TYR A 164 13.51 5.89 11.05
C TYR A 164 13.19 4.40 11.18
N MET A 165 12.35 4.07 12.15
CA MET A 165 11.74 2.76 12.33
C MET A 165 10.27 2.86 11.97
N TYR A 166 9.72 1.88 11.25
CA TYR A 166 8.32 1.93 10.84
C TYR A 166 7.37 1.82 12.04
N ASP A 167 6.44 2.76 12.19
CA ASP A 167 5.48 2.77 13.30
C ASP A 167 4.32 1.77 13.06
N SER A 168 4.70 0.50 12.98
CA SER A 168 3.79 -0.63 12.85
C SER A 168 4.27 -1.76 13.75
N GLU A 169 3.37 -2.31 14.56
CA GLU A 169 3.67 -3.45 15.43
C GLU A 169 4.14 -4.66 14.64
N ARG A 170 3.47 -4.93 13.50
CA ARG A 170 3.76 -6.10 12.66
C ARG A 170 5.10 -5.98 11.97
N ASP A 171 5.36 -4.84 11.32
CA ASP A 171 6.60 -4.64 10.58
C ASP A 171 7.81 -4.53 11.51
N SER A 172 7.68 -3.85 12.65
CA SER A 172 8.74 -3.75 13.63
C SER A 172 9.07 -5.09 14.29
N MET A 173 8.06 -5.91 14.61
CA MET A 173 8.28 -7.27 15.11
C MET A 173 8.89 -8.16 14.03
N MET A 174 8.47 -8.04 12.75
CA MET A 174 9.09 -8.74 11.62
C MET A 174 10.58 -8.44 11.53
N VAL A 175 10.99 -7.18 11.59
CA VAL A 175 12.40 -6.77 11.55
C VAL A 175 13.20 -7.48 12.66
N ALA A 176 12.70 -7.46 13.89
CA ALA A 176 13.40 -8.09 15.03
C ALA A 176 13.44 -9.61 14.92
N LEU A 177 12.33 -10.25 14.49
CA LEU A 177 12.27 -11.70 14.28
C LEU A 177 13.25 -12.13 13.20
N LYS A 178 13.30 -11.42 12.07
CA LYS A 178 14.24 -11.72 10.97
C LYS A 178 15.68 -11.48 11.37
N ALA A 179 15.98 -10.41 12.12
CA ALA A 179 17.31 -10.17 12.68
C ALA A 179 17.81 -11.32 13.57
N LEU A 180 16.89 -11.96 14.29
CA LEU A 180 17.16 -13.12 15.15
C LEU A 180 17.12 -14.47 14.41
N GLY A 181 16.82 -14.48 13.11
CA GLY A 181 16.72 -15.69 12.29
C GLY A 181 15.44 -16.50 12.48
N TYR A 182 14.40 -15.90 13.05
CA TYR A 182 13.10 -16.54 13.27
C TYR A 182 12.12 -16.25 12.11
N SER A 183 11.07 -17.07 12.03
CA SER A 183 9.94 -16.78 11.15
C SER A 183 9.18 -15.56 11.65
N MET A 184 8.80 -14.66 10.74
CA MET A 184 7.93 -13.54 11.08
C MET A 184 6.50 -13.97 11.41
N ASN A 185 6.14 -15.22 11.08
CA ASN A 185 4.84 -15.83 11.36
C ASN A 185 4.89 -16.75 12.58
N THR A 186 5.95 -16.69 13.39
CA THR A 186 6.06 -17.54 14.59
C THR A 186 4.93 -17.26 15.59
N THR A 187 4.44 -18.34 16.22
CA THR A 187 3.54 -18.30 17.36
C THR A 187 4.25 -18.70 18.66
N ASN A 188 5.58 -18.95 18.60
CA ASN A 188 6.39 -19.32 19.75
C ASN A 188 6.62 -18.07 20.64
N GLU A 189 6.07 -18.10 21.85
CA GLU A 189 6.13 -16.99 22.78
C GLU A 189 7.58 -16.59 23.14
N ASN A 190 8.52 -17.53 23.19
CA ASN A 190 9.92 -17.24 23.50
C ASN A 190 10.60 -16.47 22.34
N GLU A 191 10.28 -16.79 21.09
CA GLU A 191 10.79 -16.07 19.91
C GLU A 191 10.20 -14.66 19.84
N ILE A 192 8.89 -14.53 20.10
CA ILE A 192 8.19 -13.23 20.17
C ILE A 192 8.76 -12.37 21.31
N GLN A 193 9.04 -12.98 22.49
CA GLN A 193 9.69 -12.29 23.60
C GLN A 193 11.12 -11.86 23.25
N ALA A 194 11.87 -12.69 22.53
CA ALA A 194 13.22 -12.33 22.07
C ALA A 194 13.20 -11.14 21.13
N ALA A 195 12.24 -11.10 20.18
CA ALA A 195 12.05 -9.98 19.28
C ALA A 195 11.66 -8.70 20.02
N PHE A 196 10.79 -8.79 21.02
CA PHE A 196 10.47 -7.66 21.90
C PHE A 196 11.74 -7.12 22.61
N ASN A 197 12.56 -8.01 23.17
CA ASN A 197 13.80 -7.61 23.86
C ASN A 197 14.79 -6.93 22.89
N TRP A 198 14.87 -7.42 21.64
CA TRP A 198 15.66 -6.82 20.57
C TRP A 198 15.21 -5.38 20.27
N LEU A 199 13.90 -5.15 20.15
CA LEU A 199 13.31 -3.82 19.92
C LEU A 199 13.53 -2.87 21.12
N VAL A 200 13.38 -3.38 22.33
CA VAL A 200 13.64 -2.58 23.56
C VAL A 200 15.10 -2.12 23.62
N GLU A 201 16.04 -3.01 23.33
CA GLU A 201 17.47 -2.67 23.30
C GLU A 201 17.79 -1.70 22.17
N GLN A 202 17.21 -1.92 20.96
CA GLN A 202 17.33 -0.98 19.84
C GLN A 202 16.85 0.42 20.23
N ARG A 203 15.66 0.53 20.81
CA ARG A 203 15.13 1.83 21.24
C ARG A 203 16.05 2.53 22.22
N LYS A 204 16.52 1.80 23.21
CA LYS A 204 17.40 2.33 24.27
C LYS A 204 18.74 2.82 23.74
N THR A 205 19.34 2.06 22.79
CA THR A 205 20.69 2.35 22.31
C THR A 205 20.70 3.28 21.10
N MET A 206 19.68 3.20 20.26
CA MET A 206 19.67 3.87 18.96
C MET A 206 18.82 5.14 18.92
N ASP A 207 17.88 5.30 19.83
CA ASP A 207 16.94 6.44 19.83
C ASP A 207 16.26 6.65 18.46
N PRO A 208 15.57 5.62 17.93
CA PRO A 208 14.93 5.70 16.61
C PRO A 208 13.74 6.66 16.63
N THR A 209 13.50 7.33 15.51
CA THR A 209 12.22 8.00 15.27
C THR A 209 11.25 7.00 14.65
N TYR A 210 10.08 6.83 15.28
CA TYR A 210 9.00 6.03 14.71
C TYR A 210 8.16 6.90 13.77
N ALA A 211 8.01 6.47 12.53
CA ALA A 211 7.28 7.19 11.49
C ALA A 211 6.59 6.21 10.53
N THR A 212 5.57 6.68 9.85
CA THR A 212 4.92 6.04 8.71
C THR A 212 5.22 6.83 7.44
N ASP A 213 4.21 7.34 6.76
CA ASP A 213 4.33 8.06 5.49
C ASP A 213 5.17 9.35 5.60
N ASP A 214 5.20 9.99 6.76
CA ASP A 214 6.05 11.17 7.01
C ASP A 214 7.55 10.90 6.72
N SER A 215 7.99 9.65 6.87
CA SER A 215 9.36 9.25 6.58
C SER A 215 9.73 9.34 5.10
N ILE A 216 8.75 9.31 4.19
CA ILE A 216 8.96 9.35 2.74
C ILE A 216 9.58 10.69 2.34
N ASP A 217 8.91 11.79 2.66
CA ASP A 217 9.41 13.13 2.33
C ASP A 217 10.70 13.47 3.10
N ASN A 218 10.82 13.03 4.35
CA ASN A 218 12.00 13.21 5.14
C ASN A 218 13.22 12.49 4.52
N MET A 219 13.04 11.27 4.00
CA MET A 219 14.11 10.55 3.31
C MET A 219 14.41 11.12 1.92
N LYS A 220 13.43 11.66 1.19
CA LYS A 220 13.69 12.45 -0.04
C LYS A 220 14.61 13.63 0.25
N ASN A 221 14.45 14.27 1.40
CA ASN A 221 15.29 15.40 1.85
C ASN A 221 16.64 14.97 2.48
N GLY A 222 16.88 13.68 2.65
CA GLY A 222 18.12 13.16 3.24
C GLY A 222 18.27 13.40 4.74
N GLU A 223 17.15 13.44 5.47
CA GLU A 223 17.18 13.80 6.90
C GLU A 223 17.84 12.74 7.81
N LYS A 224 17.77 11.45 7.40
CA LYS A 224 18.39 10.36 8.18
C LYS A 224 19.15 9.38 7.30
N ALA A 225 20.09 8.68 7.92
CA ALA A 225 20.93 7.71 7.24
C ALA A 225 20.21 6.40 6.91
N LEU A 226 19.23 5.99 7.73
CA LEU A 226 18.54 4.70 7.62
C LEU A 226 17.03 4.88 7.82
N CYS A 227 16.24 4.14 7.05
CA CYS A 227 14.80 4.07 7.23
C CYS A 227 14.28 2.67 6.86
N VAL A 228 13.51 2.04 7.75
CA VAL A 228 12.72 0.85 7.39
C VAL A 228 11.50 1.31 6.60
N MET A 229 11.33 0.80 5.38
CA MET A 229 10.34 1.32 4.43
C MET A 229 9.86 0.24 3.46
N TYR A 230 8.64 0.38 2.97
CA TYR A 230 8.12 -0.43 1.87
C TYR A 230 8.82 -0.08 0.55
N SER A 231 8.98 -1.08 -0.31
CA SER A 231 9.74 -0.93 -1.55
C SER A 231 9.15 0.07 -2.55
N GLY A 232 7.83 0.27 -2.55
CA GLY A 232 7.20 1.28 -3.41
C GLY A 232 7.58 2.71 -2.98
N ASP A 233 7.47 2.99 -1.67
CA ASP A 233 7.88 4.27 -1.11
C ASP A 233 9.38 4.51 -1.28
N ALA A 234 10.18 3.45 -1.09
CA ALA A 234 11.61 3.48 -1.36
C ALA A 234 11.93 3.79 -2.83
N ALA A 235 11.12 3.25 -3.76
CA ALA A 235 11.27 3.53 -5.18
C ALA A 235 11.00 5.00 -5.51
N ASP A 236 10.02 5.61 -4.86
CA ASP A 236 9.69 7.03 -4.99
C ASP A 236 10.79 7.91 -4.35
N VAL A 237 11.25 7.56 -3.15
CA VAL A 237 12.40 8.24 -2.51
C VAL A 237 13.63 8.23 -3.41
N MET A 238 13.99 7.06 -3.98
CA MET A 238 15.16 6.93 -4.86
C MET A 238 15.00 7.62 -6.21
N LYS A 239 13.77 7.85 -6.66
CA LYS A 239 13.47 8.62 -7.87
C LYS A 239 13.76 10.10 -7.66
N GLU A 240 13.41 10.64 -6.50
CA GLU A 240 13.57 12.07 -6.15
C GLU A 240 14.99 12.36 -5.61
N ASN A 241 15.59 11.41 -4.86
CA ASN A 241 16.92 11.57 -4.28
C ASN A 241 17.87 10.44 -4.72
N PRO A 242 18.79 10.72 -5.67
CA PRO A 242 19.71 9.72 -6.20
C PRO A 242 20.77 9.24 -5.19
N ASP A 243 20.97 9.95 -4.07
CA ASP A 243 21.88 9.52 -3.01
C ASP A 243 21.27 8.45 -2.12
N MET A 244 19.98 8.22 -2.21
CA MET A 244 19.31 7.12 -1.52
C MET A 244 19.50 5.78 -2.23
N GLY A 245 19.56 4.71 -1.45
CA GLY A 245 19.58 3.33 -1.92
C GLY A 245 18.56 2.49 -1.15
N PHE A 246 18.23 1.32 -1.69
CA PHE A 246 17.36 0.36 -1.05
C PHE A 246 18.06 -0.98 -0.90
N TYR A 247 17.98 -1.57 0.29
CA TYR A 247 18.60 -2.83 0.64
C TYR A 247 17.59 -3.77 1.31
N MET A 248 17.54 -5.01 0.85
CA MET A 248 16.77 -6.09 1.47
C MET A 248 17.75 -7.05 2.16
N PRO A 249 17.75 -7.13 3.50
CA PRO A 249 18.64 -8.01 4.25
C PRO A 249 18.53 -9.49 3.87
N GLU A 250 19.65 -10.21 3.91
CA GLU A 250 19.71 -11.62 3.50
C GLU A 250 19.14 -12.59 4.54
N GLU A 251 18.88 -12.12 5.74
CA GLU A 251 18.16 -12.83 6.79
C GLU A 251 16.68 -13.05 6.44
N GLY A 252 16.24 -12.41 5.36
CA GLY A 252 14.86 -12.44 4.86
C GLY A 252 14.08 -11.21 5.30
N THR A 253 12.97 -11.02 4.63
CA THR A 253 12.06 -9.92 4.87
C THR A 253 10.62 -10.33 4.54
N ASN A 254 9.68 -9.43 4.79
CA ASN A 254 8.33 -9.54 4.29
C ASN A 254 8.29 -9.29 2.76
N TYR A 255 7.64 -10.19 2.01
CA TYR A 255 7.04 -9.84 0.73
C TYR A 255 5.53 -9.81 0.90
N TRP A 256 4.85 -8.93 0.19
CA TRP A 256 3.42 -8.70 0.38
C TRP A 256 2.70 -8.49 -0.94
N PHE A 257 1.39 -8.74 -0.90
CA PHE A 257 0.48 -8.54 -2.01
C PHE A 257 -0.75 -7.78 -1.56
N ASP A 258 -1.14 -6.79 -2.35
CA ASP A 258 -2.46 -6.19 -2.26
C ASP A 258 -3.25 -6.55 -3.52
N GLY A 259 -4.54 -6.79 -3.34
CA GLY A 259 -5.36 -7.18 -4.47
C GLY A 259 -6.82 -6.83 -4.33
N PHE A 260 -7.47 -6.78 -5.46
CA PHE A 260 -8.91 -6.55 -5.54
C PHE A 260 -9.68 -7.79 -5.10
N VAL A 261 -10.64 -7.58 -4.21
CA VAL A 261 -11.61 -8.59 -3.80
C VAL A 261 -13.03 -8.04 -3.99
N ILE A 262 -14.00 -8.93 -4.19
CA ILE A 262 -15.42 -8.57 -4.30
C ILE A 262 -16.11 -8.94 -2.99
N SER A 263 -16.72 -7.95 -2.33
CA SER A 263 -17.46 -8.16 -1.09
C SER A 263 -18.61 -9.15 -1.30
N LYS A 264 -18.90 -9.97 -0.27
CA LYS A 264 -20.05 -10.89 -0.27
C LYS A 264 -21.37 -10.18 -0.55
N ASP A 265 -21.52 -8.94 -0.09
CA ASP A 265 -22.77 -8.17 -0.23
C ASP A 265 -22.85 -7.38 -1.53
N CYS A 266 -21.83 -7.43 -2.40
CA CYS A 266 -21.87 -6.80 -3.72
C CYS A 266 -23.04 -7.32 -4.55
N LYS A 267 -23.89 -6.40 -5.02
CA LYS A 267 -25.08 -6.74 -5.84
C LYS A 267 -24.80 -6.66 -7.34
N ASN A 268 -23.75 -5.92 -7.73
CA ASN A 268 -23.37 -5.74 -9.14
C ASN A 268 -22.00 -6.34 -9.43
N THR A 269 -21.89 -7.67 -9.28
CA THR A 269 -20.64 -8.41 -9.50
C THR A 269 -20.11 -8.28 -10.93
N ASP A 270 -20.99 -8.07 -11.92
CA ASP A 270 -20.58 -7.82 -13.30
C ASP A 270 -19.77 -6.53 -13.41
N MET A 271 -20.25 -5.44 -12.83
CA MET A 271 -19.56 -4.16 -12.83
C MET A 271 -18.28 -4.21 -11.97
N ALA A 272 -18.29 -4.93 -10.85
CA ALA A 272 -17.11 -5.16 -10.02
C ALA A 272 -15.99 -5.87 -10.81
N ASN A 273 -16.30 -6.95 -11.53
CA ASN A 273 -15.32 -7.64 -12.38
C ASN A 273 -14.82 -6.75 -13.53
N LYS A 274 -15.70 -5.94 -14.14
CA LYS A 274 -15.29 -4.95 -15.17
C LYS A 274 -14.32 -3.92 -14.60
N PHE A 275 -14.62 -3.39 -13.41
CA PHE A 275 -13.74 -2.44 -12.73
C PHE A 275 -12.36 -3.06 -12.45
N ILE A 276 -12.31 -4.24 -11.88
CA ILE A 276 -11.06 -4.96 -11.60
C ILE A 276 -10.27 -5.17 -12.90
N ASN A 277 -10.91 -5.68 -13.94
CA ASN A 277 -10.26 -5.89 -15.24
C ASN A 277 -9.72 -4.58 -15.83
N TYR A 278 -10.45 -3.48 -15.66
CA TYR A 278 -10.06 -2.17 -16.14
C TYR A 278 -8.82 -1.65 -15.40
N MET A 279 -8.81 -1.76 -14.06
CA MET A 279 -7.70 -1.30 -13.22
C MET A 279 -6.39 -2.02 -13.52
N ILE A 280 -6.43 -3.33 -13.79
CA ILE A 280 -5.24 -4.15 -14.06
C ILE A 280 -4.88 -4.24 -15.56
N SER A 281 -5.58 -3.54 -16.45
CA SER A 281 -5.23 -3.51 -17.89
C SER A 281 -3.86 -2.88 -18.10
N ASP A 282 -3.16 -3.25 -19.18
CA ASP A 282 -1.77 -2.81 -19.43
C ASP A 282 -1.59 -1.30 -19.36
N LYS A 283 -2.57 -0.54 -19.90
CA LYS A 283 -2.55 0.92 -19.88
C LYS A 283 -2.77 1.46 -18.46
N ASN A 284 -3.81 0.99 -17.79
CA ASN A 284 -4.24 1.56 -16.52
C ASN A 284 -3.35 1.09 -15.37
N ALA A 285 -2.86 -0.15 -15.40
CA ALA A 285 -1.84 -0.62 -14.48
C ALA A 285 -0.54 0.21 -14.57
N PHE A 286 -0.17 0.66 -15.80
CA PHE A 286 0.97 1.56 -15.96
C PHE A 286 0.69 2.95 -15.36
N LEU A 287 -0.49 3.53 -15.58
CA LEU A 287 -0.86 4.83 -14.99
C LEU A 287 -0.91 4.75 -13.47
N ASN A 288 -1.54 3.71 -12.94
CA ASN A 288 -1.61 3.50 -11.50
C ASN A 288 -0.22 3.33 -10.84
N THR A 289 0.67 2.51 -11.42
CA THR A 289 2.02 2.35 -10.85
C THR A 289 2.89 3.60 -10.99
N GLN A 290 2.66 4.41 -12.03
CA GLN A 290 3.34 5.69 -12.22
C GLN A 290 2.94 6.69 -11.13
N GLU A 291 1.67 6.73 -10.76
CA GLU A 291 1.14 7.59 -9.72
C GLU A 291 1.53 7.11 -8.31
N VAL A 292 1.39 5.82 -8.06
CA VAL A 292 1.51 5.23 -6.71
C VAL A 292 2.95 4.85 -6.34
N GLY A 293 3.81 4.54 -7.32
CA GLY A 293 5.20 4.11 -7.07
C GLY A 293 5.37 2.60 -6.86
N TYR A 294 4.35 1.87 -6.46
CA TYR A 294 4.44 0.43 -6.17
C TYR A 294 4.52 -0.45 -7.42
N LEU A 295 5.23 -1.57 -7.29
CA LEU A 295 5.38 -2.56 -8.34
C LEU A 295 4.01 -3.17 -8.69
N THR A 296 3.54 -2.90 -9.91
CA THR A 296 2.33 -3.54 -10.42
C THR A 296 2.57 -4.99 -10.78
N THR A 297 1.57 -5.83 -10.52
CA THR A 297 1.56 -7.24 -10.89
C THR A 297 1.35 -7.50 -12.39
N ASN A 298 1.01 -6.47 -13.17
CA ASN A 298 0.94 -6.53 -14.63
C ASN A 298 2.36 -6.43 -15.23
N THR A 299 2.84 -7.49 -15.86
CA THR A 299 4.21 -7.61 -16.39
C THR A 299 4.52 -6.62 -17.51
N VAL A 300 3.53 -6.28 -18.34
CA VAL A 300 3.69 -5.31 -19.45
C VAL A 300 3.85 -3.90 -18.89
N ALA A 301 2.98 -3.53 -17.95
CA ALA A 301 3.04 -2.25 -17.26
C ALA A 301 4.33 -2.11 -16.44
N ALA A 302 4.71 -3.15 -15.68
CA ALA A 302 5.94 -3.17 -14.89
C ALA A 302 7.18 -3.00 -15.77
N ALA A 303 7.26 -3.69 -16.88
CA ALA A 303 8.37 -3.56 -17.83
C ALA A 303 8.46 -2.14 -18.41
N LYS A 304 7.33 -1.51 -18.71
CA LYS A 304 7.27 -0.11 -19.17
C LYS A 304 7.71 0.86 -18.09
N ALA A 305 7.24 0.66 -16.85
CA ALA A 305 7.57 1.50 -15.70
C ALA A 305 9.07 1.43 -15.35
N ARG A 306 9.69 0.23 -15.37
CA ARG A 306 11.14 0.06 -15.18
C ARG A 306 11.97 0.83 -16.22
N LYS A 307 11.49 0.95 -17.44
CA LYS A 307 12.22 1.66 -18.50
C LYS A 307 12.07 3.18 -18.40
N LYS A 308 10.92 3.67 -17.97
CA LYS A 308 10.56 5.09 -18.00
C LYS A 308 10.74 5.78 -16.64
N GLU A 309 10.12 5.22 -15.59
CA GLU A 309 9.97 5.89 -14.30
C GLU A 309 11.02 5.41 -13.27
N PHE A 310 11.31 4.10 -13.28
CA PHE A 310 12.12 3.45 -12.24
C PHE A 310 13.39 2.81 -12.83
N LYS A 311 14.06 3.53 -13.74
CA LYS A 311 15.30 3.04 -14.37
C LYS A 311 16.41 2.91 -13.32
N ASN A 312 17.02 1.71 -13.24
CA ASN A 312 18.06 1.36 -12.26
C ASN A 312 17.61 1.47 -10.79
N ASN A 313 16.31 1.51 -10.54
CA ASN A 313 15.75 1.55 -9.21
C ASN A 313 15.46 0.12 -8.73
N ASN A 314 16.31 -0.39 -7.83
CA ASN A 314 16.20 -1.77 -7.35
C ASN A 314 15.03 -1.96 -6.36
N ALA A 315 14.49 -0.88 -5.79
CA ALA A 315 13.29 -0.95 -4.96
C ALA A 315 12.04 -1.27 -5.78
N TYR A 316 12.01 -0.90 -7.07
CA TYR A 316 10.92 -1.27 -7.98
C TYR A 316 11.05 -2.72 -8.49
N ASN A 317 11.34 -3.64 -7.58
CA ASN A 317 11.38 -5.09 -7.80
C ASN A 317 10.90 -5.80 -6.54
N MET A 318 10.35 -7.00 -6.73
CA MET A 318 10.01 -7.88 -5.63
C MET A 318 11.02 -9.02 -5.54
N ARG A 319 11.48 -9.32 -4.32
CA ARG A 319 12.28 -10.49 -3.99
C ARG A 319 11.41 -11.51 -3.26
N VAL A 320 11.47 -12.76 -3.68
CA VAL A 320 10.90 -13.90 -2.97
C VAL A 320 12.02 -14.93 -2.84
N GLY A 321 12.80 -14.80 -1.80
CA GLY A 321 13.91 -15.67 -1.47
C GLY A 321 13.49 -16.76 -0.45
N PRO A 322 14.36 -17.72 -0.16
CA PRO A 322 14.03 -18.84 0.74
C PRO A 322 13.79 -18.43 2.21
N LYS A 323 14.19 -17.23 2.59
CA LYS A 323 13.99 -16.68 3.94
C LYS A 323 12.97 -15.54 3.97
N ASP A 324 12.50 -15.11 2.78
CA ASP A 324 11.44 -14.11 2.70
C ASP A 324 10.10 -14.77 2.96
N GLU A 325 9.18 -14.08 3.62
CA GLU A 325 7.87 -14.62 3.98
C GLU A 325 6.76 -13.61 3.69
N CYS A 326 5.57 -14.12 3.41
CA CYS A 326 4.33 -13.38 3.41
C CYS A 326 3.70 -13.46 4.81
N PHE A 327 3.04 -12.42 5.27
CA PHE A 327 2.29 -12.49 6.53
C PHE A 327 1.12 -13.46 6.42
N ASN A 328 0.97 -14.30 7.43
CA ASN A 328 -0.23 -15.10 7.64
C ASN A 328 -1.21 -14.33 8.55
N TYR A 329 -2.48 -14.66 8.46
CA TYR A 329 -3.44 -14.19 9.44
C TYR A 329 -3.10 -14.79 10.82
N GLN A 330 -2.71 -13.93 11.74
CA GLN A 330 -2.33 -14.33 13.09
C GLN A 330 -3.54 -14.63 13.97
N ASP A 331 -3.40 -15.63 14.86
CA ASP A 331 -4.37 -15.86 15.92
C ASP A 331 -4.45 -14.69 16.91
N THR A 332 -5.53 -14.64 17.69
CA THR A 332 -5.80 -13.54 18.62
C THR A 332 -4.70 -13.39 19.67
N LYS A 333 -4.16 -14.50 20.19
CA LYS A 333 -3.11 -14.48 21.21
C LYS A 333 -1.82 -13.84 20.68
N THR A 334 -1.38 -14.27 19.48
CA THR A 334 -0.19 -13.73 18.83
C THR A 334 -0.36 -12.23 18.52
N LYS A 335 -1.52 -11.81 18.01
CA LYS A 335 -1.83 -10.39 17.77
C LYS A 335 -1.78 -9.58 19.07
N GLU A 336 -2.39 -10.04 20.13
CA GLU A 336 -2.37 -9.36 21.42
C GLU A 336 -0.94 -9.26 21.98
N MET A 337 -0.11 -10.27 21.81
CA MET A 337 1.29 -10.23 22.22
C MET A 337 2.07 -9.15 21.43
N PHE A 338 1.92 -9.11 20.11
CA PHE A 338 2.57 -8.10 19.25
C PHE A 338 2.15 -6.69 19.68
N SER A 339 0.85 -6.45 19.83
CA SER A 339 0.30 -5.15 20.20
C SER A 339 0.76 -4.70 21.59
N ASN A 340 0.72 -5.60 22.57
CA ASN A 340 1.16 -5.32 23.93
C ASN A 340 2.67 -5.04 23.99
N TYR A 341 3.47 -5.77 23.26
CA TYR A 341 4.93 -5.56 23.21
C TYR A 341 5.29 -4.28 22.47
N TRP A 342 4.63 -3.99 21.36
CA TRP A 342 4.84 -2.74 20.63
C TRP A 342 4.51 -1.52 21.48
N THR A 343 3.40 -1.55 22.18
CA THR A 343 3.03 -0.49 23.13
C THR A 343 4.12 -0.30 24.19
N LYS A 344 4.68 -1.39 24.76
CA LYS A 344 5.77 -1.31 25.75
C LYS A 344 7.08 -0.82 25.13
N VAL A 345 7.40 -1.16 23.90
CA VAL A 345 8.57 -0.63 23.18
C VAL A 345 8.46 0.88 23.06
N LYS A 346 7.29 1.40 22.63
CA LYS A 346 7.08 2.84 22.44
C LYS A 346 7.00 3.63 23.77
N ALA A 347 6.59 3.01 24.85
CA ALA A 347 6.49 3.66 26.17
C ALA A 347 7.83 3.88 26.89
N LYS A 348 8.91 3.23 26.47
CA LYS A 348 10.25 3.32 27.06
C LYS A 348 11.14 4.30 26.31
#